data_8b544084a1b0e45245e112d01beb5e1c
#
_entry.id   8b544084a1b0e45245e112d01beb5e1c
#
_cell.length_a   1.000
_cell.length_b   1.000
_cell.length_c   1.000
_cell.angle_alpha   90.00
_cell.angle_beta   90.00
_cell.angle_gamma   90.00
#
_symmetry.space_group_name_H-M   'P 1'
#
loop_
_entity.id
_entity.type
_entity.pdbx_description
1 polymer ?
#
loop_
_entity_poly.entity_id
_entity_poly.type
_entity_poly.pdbx_seq_one_letter_code
_entity_poly.pdbx_strand_id
1 'polypeptide(L)'
;MTDNLLSADAEDADSPHYLRALTDMADRRTVVAGAAIYTDNGIKLVEKGACIDSRLYDRLVQHKLREPIDRHLSIENPVDVPALLALGQTLIEQETLPAMLAEALGSGARLLAPLRSLPLPSAMACKLTVMRDQRPTLFQHSLVMTTVAVFLALKSGLSERDCSTVAAAALLHDLGVLHMDPVWNDPDHKVVGVGRKHLVAHPISAMLMIRDTQAYPRAAEVAVLEHHERMDGSGYPRALLGADITPMGRILLLAEVVAAFYEKYDDMPAQRLSLVLRLNHRKFPSALVAFILPLLQEEVARESALMPLGNDAPRQIELLAEAFAY
;
A
#
# COMPACT_ATOMS: atom_id res chain seq x y z
N MET A 1 25.33 13.65 -0.35
CA MET A 1 25.29 12.86 0.90
C MET A 1 24.28 11.71 0.82
N THR A 2 24.04 11.18 -0.35
CA THR A 2 23.02 10.15 -0.65
C THR A 2 23.58 8.74 -0.90
N ASP A 3 24.91 8.58 -0.98
CA ASP A 3 25.54 7.30 -1.34
C ASP A 3 25.72 6.30 -0.18
N ASN A 4 25.31 6.64 1.05
CA ASN A 4 25.54 5.78 2.21
C ASN A 4 24.26 5.14 2.79
N LEU A 5 23.12 5.22 2.09
CA LEU A 5 21.86 4.55 2.47
C LEU A 5 21.68 3.19 1.80
N LEU A 6 22.52 2.87 0.83
CA LEU A 6 22.54 1.60 0.12
C LEU A 6 23.75 0.78 0.57
N SER A 7 23.85 0.45 1.85
CA SER A 7 24.78 -0.62 2.24
C SER A 7 24.23 -1.91 1.66
N ALA A 8 25.06 -2.58 0.87
CA ALA A 8 24.77 -3.83 0.13
C ALA A 8 24.28 -4.99 1.01
N ASP A 9 24.26 -4.83 2.33
CA ASP A 9 23.85 -5.86 3.29
C ASP A 9 22.33 -5.96 3.51
N ALA A 10 21.54 -5.05 2.91
CA ALA A 10 20.06 -5.06 3.00
C ALA A 10 19.38 -5.83 1.84
N GLU A 11 20.15 -6.27 0.85
CA GLU A 11 19.60 -6.64 -0.46
C GLU A 11 19.06 -8.07 -0.58
N ASP A 12 19.39 -9.02 0.31
CA ASP A 12 19.09 -10.45 0.05
C ASP A 12 18.61 -11.27 1.27
N ALA A 13 18.36 -10.70 2.42
CA ALA A 13 17.99 -11.47 3.60
C ALA A 13 16.52 -11.24 3.99
N ASP A 14 15.77 -12.33 4.14
CA ASP A 14 14.48 -12.28 4.81
C ASP A 14 14.67 -11.76 6.24
N SER A 15 13.95 -10.66 6.58
CA SER A 15 14.05 -10.10 7.92
C SER A 15 13.47 -11.06 8.98
N PRO A 16 13.92 -10.98 10.23
CA PRO A 16 13.33 -11.76 11.33
C PRO A 16 11.82 -11.53 11.46
N HIS A 17 11.34 -10.31 11.18
CA HIS A 17 9.92 -9.96 11.26
C HIS A 17 9.09 -10.65 10.17
N TYR A 18 9.62 -10.68 8.93
CA TYR A 18 8.97 -11.39 7.83
C TYR A 18 8.95 -12.90 8.06
N LEU A 19 10.11 -13.49 8.47
CA LEU A 19 10.19 -14.92 8.80
C LEU A 19 9.22 -15.29 9.93
N ARG A 20 9.08 -14.44 10.95
CA ARG A 20 8.10 -14.66 12.03
C ARG A 20 6.67 -14.64 11.48
N ALA A 21 6.30 -13.61 10.73
CA ALA A 21 4.97 -13.51 10.15
C ALA A 21 4.65 -14.70 9.22
N LEU A 22 5.61 -15.15 8.41
CA LEU A 22 5.45 -16.29 7.53
C LEU A 22 5.25 -17.59 8.31
N THR A 23 6.07 -17.86 9.33
CA THR A 23 6.00 -19.10 10.12
C THR A 23 4.76 -19.13 11.01
N ASP A 24 4.32 -18.00 11.58
CA ASP A 24 3.07 -17.89 12.34
C ASP A 24 1.82 -18.07 11.43
N MET A 25 1.87 -17.58 10.20
CA MET A 25 0.84 -17.88 9.19
C MET A 25 0.79 -19.39 8.90
N ALA A 26 1.95 -20.02 8.78
CA ALA A 26 2.08 -21.43 8.45
C ALA A 26 1.54 -22.37 9.55
N ASP A 27 1.37 -21.93 10.79
CA ASP A 27 0.67 -22.68 11.85
C ASP A 27 -0.85 -22.77 11.61
N ARG A 28 -1.41 -21.88 10.78
CA ARG A 28 -2.86 -21.81 10.49
C ARG A 28 -3.23 -22.21 9.06
N ARG A 29 -2.22 -22.36 8.21
CA ARG A 29 -2.36 -22.60 6.79
C ARG A 29 -1.27 -23.56 6.32
N THR A 30 -1.61 -24.49 5.44
CA THR A 30 -0.62 -25.41 4.88
C THR A 30 0.40 -24.63 4.02
N VAL A 31 1.64 -24.63 4.45
CA VAL A 31 2.79 -24.07 3.72
C VAL A 31 3.84 -25.17 3.58
N VAL A 32 4.24 -25.45 2.35
CA VAL A 32 5.17 -26.53 2.02
C VAL A 32 6.36 -25.99 1.24
N ALA A 33 7.56 -26.47 1.57
CA ALA A 33 8.75 -26.19 0.79
C ALA A 33 8.68 -26.90 -0.58
N GLY A 34 8.43 -26.14 -1.66
CA GLY A 34 8.41 -26.64 -3.03
C GLY A 34 9.78 -27.06 -3.56
N ALA A 35 10.84 -26.48 -2.97
CA ALA A 35 12.25 -26.87 -3.18
C ALA A 35 12.98 -26.90 -1.84
N ALA A 36 14.14 -27.56 -1.78
CA ALA A 36 14.97 -27.55 -0.56
C ALA A 36 15.53 -26.14 -0.32
N ILE A 37 15.53 -25.69 0.93
CA ILE A 37 16.00 -24.36 1.36
C ILE A 37 17.41 -24.51 1.92
N TYR A 38 18.33 -23.68 1.45
CA TYR A 38 19.74 -23.69 1.80
C TYR A 38 20.19 -22.36 2.39
N THR A 39 21.17 -22.41 3.27
CA THR A 39 21.97 -21.22 3.65
C THR A 39 22.85 -20.78 2.48
N ASP A 40 23.37 -19.55 2.53
CA ASP A 40 24.36 -19.06 1.56
C ASP A 40 25.63 -19.93 1.54
N ASN A 41 26.01 -20.55 2.68
CA ASN A 41 27.11 -21.50 2.81
C ASN A 41 26.78 -22.92 2.31
N GLY A 42 25.58 -23.16 1.76
CA GLY A 42 25.19 -24.43 1.18
C GLY A 42 24.69 -25.49 2.17
N ILE A 43 24.45 -25.15 3.42
CA ILE A 43 23.85 -26.05 4.41
C ILE A 43 22.35 -26.14 4.14
N LYS A 44 21.81 -27.35 4.02
CA LYS A 44 20.40 -27.57 3.84
C LYS A 44 19.63 -27.37 5.16
N LEU A 45 18.72 -26.41 5.18
CA LEU A 45 17.88 -26.10 6.33
C LEU A 45 16.53 -26.84 6.29
N VAL A 46 15.90 -26.89 5.11
CA VAL A 46 14.58 -27.49 4.94
C VAL A 46 14.59 -28.38 3.72
N GLU A 47 14.01 -29.57 3.83
CA GLU A 47 13.84 -30.52 2.72
C GLU A 47 12.68 -30.08 1.82
N LYS A 48 12.78 -30.41 0.52
CA LYS A 48 11.63 -30.32 -0.39
C LYS A 48 10.48 -31.17 0.14
N GLY A 49 9.27 -30.61 0.15
CA GLY A 49 8.06 -31.26 0.64
C GLY A 49 7.85 -31.17 2.16
N ALA A 50 8.78 -30.60 2.91
CA ALA A 50 8.60 -30.37 4.34
C ALA A 50 7.59 -29.24 4.58
N CYS A 51 6.73 -29.39 5.58
CA CYS A 51 5.86 -28.33 6.06
C CYS A 51 6.68 -27.27 6.79
N ILE A 52 6.33 -26.03 6.57
CA ILE A 52 6.84 -24.87 7.31
C ILE A 52 5.91 -24.63 8.51
N ASP A 53 6.43 -24.32 9.65
CA ASP A 53 5.70 -23.92 10.86
C ASP A 53 6.57 -23.05 11.78
N SER A 54 5.99 -22.55 12.88
CA SER A 54 6.67 -21.66 13.83
C SER A 54 7.89 -22.31 14.50
N ARG A 55 8.00 -23.63 14.56
CA ARG A 55 9.16 -24.35 15.12
C ARG A 55 10.41 -24.18 14.25
N LEU A 56 10.25 -23.85 12.98
CA LEU A 56 11.38 -23.60 12.07
C LEU A 56 11.94 -22.18 12.19
N TYR A 57 11.24 -21.26 12.85
CA TYR A 57 11.63 -19.84 12.92
C TYR A 57 13.06 -19.65 13.42
N ASP A 58 13.39 -20.21 14.60
CA ASP A 58 14.73 -20.03 15.21
C ASP A 58 15.84 -20.55 14.30
N ARG A 59 15.57 -21.62 13.56
CA ARG A 59 16.52 -22.20 12.60
C ARG A 59 16.67 -21.31 11.37
N LEU A 60 15.58 -20.73 10.87
CA LEU A 60 15.62 -19.87 9.70
C LEU A 60 16.29 -18.52 10.00
N VAL A 61 15.99 -17.90 11.15
CA VAL A 61 16.52 -16.58 11.51
C VAL A 61 18.00 -16.57 11.86
N GLN A 62 18.53 -17.71 12.32
CA GLN A 62 19.96 -17.86 12.68
C GLN A 62 20.88 -17.96 11.45
N HIS A 63 20.33 -18.11 10.26
CA HIS A 63 21.11 -18.34 9.05
C HIS A 63 20.70 -17.40 7.93
N LYS A 64 21.68 -16.85 7.22
CA LYS A 64 21.42 -16.15 5.97
C LYS A 64 21.02 -17.18 4.91
N LEU A 65 19.84 -17.02 4.32
CA LEU A 65 19.36 -17.88 3.25
C LEU A 65 20.05 -17.52 1.94
N ARG A 66 20.25 -18.51 1.07
CA ARG A 66 20.84 -18.33 -0.27
C ARG A 66 19.94 -17.50 -1.17
N GLU A 67 18.64 -17.69 -1.04
CA GLU A 67 17.58 -16.98 -1.77
C GLU A 67 16.44 -16.68 -0.82
N PRO A 68 15.62 -15.66 -1.10
CA PRO A 68 14.42 -15.37 -0.32
C PRO A 68 13.52 -16.60 -0.17
N ILE A 69 13.04 -16.86 1.03
CA ILE A 69 12.30 -18.08 1.36
C ILE A 69 11.03 -18.26 0.51
N ASP A 70 10.35 -17.18 0.18
CA ASP A 70 9.08 -17.16 -0.57
C ASP A 70 9.21 -17.67 -2.03
N ARG A 71 10.42 -17.71 -2.57
CA ARG A 71 10.68 -18.33 -3.89
C ARG A 71 10.49 -19.85 -3.88
N HIS A 72 10.60 -20.45 -2.70
CA HIS A 72 10.62 -21.90 -2.53
C HIS A 72 9.34 -22.46 -1.90
N LEU A 73 8.34 -21.61 -1.62
CA LEU A 73 7.14 -22.01 -0.91
C LEU A 73 5.94 -22.25 -1.84
N SER A 74 5.16 -23.23 -1.47
CA SER A 74 3.81 -23.48 -1.96
C SER A 74 2.84 -23.29 -0.80
N ILE A 75 1.85 -22.43 -0.96
CA ILE A 75 0.88 -22.04 0.08
C ILE A 75 -0.51 -22.49 -0.37
N GLU A 76 -1.26 -23.05 0.56
CA GLU A 76 -2.67 -23.37 0.35
C GLU A 76 -3.50 -22.07 0.29
N ASN A 77 -4.36 -21.94 -0.75
CA ASN A 77 -5.21 -20.77 -0.98
C ASN A 77 -4.44 -19.45 -0.93
N PRO A 78 -3.40 -19.27 -1.76
CA PRO A 78 -2.65 -18.01 -1.80
C PRO A 78 -3.53 -16.87 -2.30
N VAL A 79 -3.09 -15.64 -2.11
CA VAL A 79 -3.67 -14.50 -2.81
C VAL A 79 -3.36 -14.66 -4.29
N ASP A 80 -4.43 -14.72 -5.10
CA ASP A 80 -4.39 -14.80 -6.55
C ASP A 80 -5.25 -13.69 -7.19
N VAL A 81 -5.23 -13.57 -8.51
CA VAL A 81 -6.01 -12.55 -9.22
C VAL A 81 -7.52 -12.70 -9.00
N PRO A 82 -8.13 -13.89 -9.04
CA PRO A 82 -9.53 -14.09 -8.68
C PRO A 82 -9.88 -13.60 -7.27
N ALA A 83 -9.04 -13.91 -6.27
CA ALA A 83 -9.23 -13.44 -4.90
C ALA A 83 -9.15 -11.92 -4.79
N LEU A 84 -8.17 -11.28 -5.48
CA LEU A 84 -8.04 -9.82 -5.51
C LEU A 84 -9.27 -9.15 -6.14
N LEU A 85 -9.81 -9.72 -7.22
CA LEU A 85 -11.02 -9.19 -7.86
C LEU A 85 -12.26 -9.34 -6.95
N ALA A 86 -12.41 -10.47 -6.26
CA ALA A 86 -13.49 -10.69 -5.32
C ALA A 86 -13.43 -9.72 -4.13
N LEU A 87 -12.23 -9.52 -3.55
CA LEU A 87 -12.00 -8.57 -2.47
C LEU A 87 -12.23 -7.12 -2.93
N GLY A 88 -11.76 -6.76 -4.13
CA GLY A 88 -12.03 -5.45 -4.72
C GLY A 88 -13.51 -5.20 -4.95
N GLN A 89 -14.28 -6.21 -5.36
CA GLN A 89 -15.73 -6.10 -5.48
C GLN A 89 -16.38 -5.88 -4.10
N THR A 90 -15.97 -6.61 -3.08
CA THR A 90 -16.43 -6.43 -1.71
C THR A 90 -16.13 -5.01 -1.19
N LEU A 91 -14.94 -4.48 -1.47
CA LEU A 91 -14.59 -3.09 -1.08
C LEU A 91 -15.52 -2.07 -1.77
N ILE A 92 -15.83 -2.24 -3.05
CA ILE A 92 -16.77 -1.35 -3.78
C ILE A 92 -18.17 -1.40 -3.17
N GLU A 93 -18.59 -2.55 -2.64
CA GLU A 93 -19.92 -2.72 -2.05
C GLU A 93 -20.01 -2.23 -0.59
N GLN A 94 -18.91 -2.22 0.14
CA GLN A 94 -18.92 -2.00 1.59
C GLN A 94 -18.24 -0.70 2.03
N GLU A 95 -17.32 -0.15 1.24
CA GLU A 95 -16.50 0.99 1.62
C GLU A 95 -16.87 2.24 0.80
N THR A 96 -17.03 3.38 1.48
CA THR A 96 -17.45 4.65 0.87
C THR A 96 -16.55 5.09 -0.27
N LEU A 97 -15.22 5.10 -0.05
CA LEU A 97 -14.27 5.61 -1.05
C LEU A 97 -14.26 4.75 -2.32
N PRO A 98 -14.07 3.42 -2.29
CA PRO A 98 -14.15 2.59 -3.50
C PRO A 98 -15.51 2.67 -4.22
N ALA A 99 -16.63 2.75 -3.48
CA ALA A 99 -17.96 2.92 -4.05
C ALA A 99 -18.09 4.24 -4.84
N MET A 100 -17.65 5.34 -4.25
CA MET A 100 -17.64 6.66 -4.87
C MET A 100 -16.81 6.70 -6.16
N LEU A 101 -15.61 6.07 -6.13
CA LEU A 101 -14.75 5.99 -7.32
C LEU A 101 -15.39 5.14 -8.44
N ALA A 102 -16.04 4.02 -8.08
CA ALA A 102 -16.74 3.16 -9.02
C ALA A 102 -17.94 3.87 -9.66
N GLU A 103 -18.72 4.62 -8.87
CA GLU A 103 -19.84 5.47 -9.35
C GLU A 103 -19.31 6.51 -10.33
N ALA A 104 -18.23 7.22 -10.00
CA ALA A 104 -17.64 8.27 -10.85
C ALA A 104 -17.07 7.75 -12.19
N LEU A 105 -16.78 6.44 -12.28
CA LEU A 105 -16.41 5.76 -13.52
C LEU A 105 -17.63 5.15 -14.25
N GLY A 106 -18.79 5.15 -13.63
CA GLY A 106 -20.01 4.50 -14.12
C GLY A 106 -19.97 2.96 -14.04
N SER A 107 -18.93 2.36 -13.46
CA SER A 107 -18.82 0.91 -13.32
C SER A 107 -17.68 0.49 -12.39
N GLY A 108 -17.98 -0.34 -11.39
CA GLY A 108 -16.97 -1.02 -10.56
C GLY A 108 -16.08 -1.97 -11.38
N ALA A 109 -16.63 -2.60 -12.42
CA ALA A 109 -15.85 -3.48 -13.29
C ALA A 109 -14.70 -2.75 -14.02
N ARG A 110 -14.89 -1.47 -14.35
CA ARG A 110 -13.82 -0.64 -14.93
C ARG A 110 -12.71 -0.36 -13.93
N LEU A 111 -13.06 -0.13 -12.68
CA LEU A 111 -12.11 0.11 -11.60
C LEU A 111 -11.25 -1.13 -11.34
N LEU A 112 -11.81 -2.33 -11.46
CA LEU A 112 -11.09 -3.60 -11.22
C LEU A 112 -10.44 -4.19 -12.47
N ALA A 113 -10.75 -3.68 -13.67
CA ALA A 113 -10.25 -4.25 -14.93
C ALA A 113 -8.70 -4.36 -14.99
N PRO A 114 -7.91 -3.36 -14.54
CA PRO A 114 -6.46 -3.45 -14.57
C PRO A 114 -5.87 -4.60 -13.72
N LEU A 115 -6.57 -5.06 -12.68
CA LEU A 115 -6.14 -6.19 -11.86
C LEU A 115 -6.22 -7.54 -12.59
N ARG A 116 -7.06 -7.67 -13.62
CA ARG A 116 -7.26 -8.95 -14.35
C ARG A 116 -6.01 -9.44 -15.06
N SER A 117 -5.15 -8.52 -15.51
CA SER A 117 -3.91 -8.81 -16.22
C SER A 117 -2.67 -8.64 -15.34
N LEU A 118 -2.86 -8.55 -13.99
CA LEU A 118 -1.77 -8.38 -13.06
C LEU A 118 -0.86 -9.62 -13.07
N PRO A 119 0.43 -9.50 -13.39
CA PRO A 119 1.36 -10.58 -13.16
C PRO A 119 1.54 -10.78 -11.66
N LEU A 120 1.34 -12.01 -11.19
CA LEU A 120 1.47 -12.34 -9.78
C LEU A 120 2.37 -13.57 -9.59
N PRO A 121 3.70 -13.40 -9.66
CA PRO A 121 4.64 -14.47 -9.37
C PRO A 121 4.42 -15.08 -8.00
N SER A 122 4.76 -16.37 -7.82
CA SER A 122 4.54 -17.10 -6.57
C SER A 122 5.12 -16.40 -5.33
N ALA A 123 6.30 -15.79 -5.46
CA ALA A 123 6.91 -15.02 -4.38
C ALA A 123 6.05 -13.79 -3.98
N MET A 124 5.45 -13.08 -4.94
CA MET A 124 4.55 -11.95 -4.66
C MET A 124 3.22 -12.42 -4.08
N ALA A 125 2.65 -13.51 -4.62
CA ALA A 125 1.46 -14.15 -4.07
C ALA A 125 1.68 -14.59 -2.61
N CYS A 126 2.86 -15.15 -2.30
CA CYS A 126 3.27 -15.50 -0.95
C CYS A 126 3.28 -14.27 -0.04
N LYS A 127 4.00 -13.18 -0.42
CA LYS A 127 4.09 -11.94 0.37
C LYS A 127 2.71 -11.33 0.62
N LEU A 128 1.86 -11.25 -0.40
CA LEU A 128 0.49 -10.76 -0.26
C LEU A 128 -0.36 -11.65 0.65
N THR A 129 -0.12 -12.97 0.64
CA THR A 129 -0.82 -13.91 1.53
C THR A 129 -0.39 -13.71 2.98
N VAL A 130 0.92 -13.55 3.23
CA VAL A 130 1.44 -13.18 4.56
C VAL A 130 0.86 -11.84 5.01
N MET A 131 0.83 -10.83 4.12
CA MET A 131 0.25 -9.53 4.41
C MET A 131 -1.23 -9.65 4.79
N ARG A 132 -2.03 -10.36 4.01
CA ARG A 132 -3.46 -10.57 4.27
C ARG A 132 -3.70 -11.24 5.63
N ASP A 133 -2.93 -12.28 5.96
CA ASP A 133 -3.20 -13.13 7.12
C ASP A 133 -2.56 -12.58 8.41
N GLN A 134 -1.46 -11.81 8.32
CA GLN A 134 -0.70 -11.31 9.48
C GLN A 134 -0.74 -9.79 9.66
N ARG A 135 -1.12 -9.04 8.61
CA ARG A 135 -1.22 -7.57 8.57
C ARG A 135 -2.48 -7.16 7.79
N PRO A 136 -3.68 -7.55 8.25
CA PRO A 136 -4.92 -7.35 7.48
C PRO A 136 -5.21 -5.88 7.15
N THR A 137 -4.92 -4.96 8.07
CA THR A 137 -5.06 -3.51 7.83
C THR A 137 -4.16 -3.02 6.71
N LEU A 138 -2.89 -3.43 6.70
CA LEU A 138 -1.94 -3.08 5.65
C LEU A 138 -2.38 -3.64 4.28
N PHE A 139 -2.90 -4.87 4.27
CA PHE A 139 -3.42 -5.48 3.05
C PHE A 139 -4.67 -4.75 2.53
N GLN A 140 -5.60 -4.40 3.42
CA GLN A 140 -6.79 -3.62 3.07
C GLN A 140 -6.41 -2.24 2.54
N HIS A 141 -5.48 -1.54 3.21
CA HIS A 141 -4.92 -0.27 2.73
C HIS A 141 -4.40 -0.39 1.30
N SER A 142 -3.57 -1.41 1.01
CA SER A 142 -3.02 -1.63 -0.33
C SER A 142 -4.11 -1.86 -1.37
N LEU A 143 -5.20 -2.55 -1.03
CA LEU A 143 -6.34 -2.74 -1.93
C LEU A 143 -7.10 -1.44 -2.17
N VAL A 144 -7.40 -0.66 -1.12
CA VAL A 144 -8.08 0.64 -1.25
C VAL A 144 -7.22 1.61 -2.06
N MET A 145 -5.93 1.72 -1.74
CA MET A 145 -4.99 2.53 -2.51
C MET A 145 -4.95 2.12 -3.99
N THR A 146 -5.02 0.82 -4.28
CA THR A 146 -5.08 0.32 -5.67
C THR A 146 -6.31 0.86 -6.40
N THR A 147 -7.49 0.90 -5.76
CA THR A 147 -8.69 1.47 -6.39
C THR A 147 -8.53 2.95 -6.70
N VAL A 148 -7.94 3.73 -5.78
CA VAL A 148 -7.67 5.16 -6.00
C VAL A 148 -6.66 5.36 -7.13
N ALA A 149 -5.56 4.61 -7.13
CA ALA A 149 -4.53 4.72 -8.15
C ALA A 149 -5.06 4.36 -9.55
N VAL A 150 -5.84 3.29 -9.66
CA VAL A 150 -6.51 2.90 -10.93
C VAL A 150 -7.50 3.98 -11.38
N PHE A 151 -8.31 4.53 -10.47
CA PHE A 151 -9.20 5.64 -10.79
C PHE A 151 -8.44 6.82 -11.39
N LEU A 152 -7.37 7.26 -10.74
CA LEU A 152 -6.53 8.38 -11.20
C LEU A 152 -5.87 8.07 -12.55
N ALA A 153 -5.39 6.84 -12.76
CA ALA A 153 -4.80 6.39 -14.01
C ALA A 153 -5.82 6.45 -15.17
N LEU A 154 -7.03 5.92 -14.96
CA LEU A 154 -8.12 5.94 -15.93
C LEU A 154 -8.58 7.37 -16.25
N LYS A 155 -8.75 8.23 -15.25
CA LYS A 155 -9.13 9.64 -15.44
C LYS A 155 -8.04 10.45 -16.14
N SER A 156 -6.77 10.04 -15.98
CA SER A 156 -5.63 10.62 -16.70
C SER A 156 -5.47 10.11 -18.14
N GLY A 157 -6.32 9.18 -18.58
CA GLY A 157 -6.29 8.65 -19.94
C GLY A 157 -5.10 7.71 -20.22
N LEU A 158 -4.55 7.05 -19.20
CA LEU A 158 -3.47 6.10 -19.39
C LEU A 158 -3.97 4.87 -20.19
N SER A 159 -3.04 4.23 -20.92
CA SER A 159 -3.32 2.98 -21.62
C SER A 159 -3.69 1.86 -20.64
N GLU A 160 -4.39 0.80 -21.11
CA GLU A 160 -4.72 -0.38 -20.29
C GLU A 160 -3.46 -0.99 -19.66
N ARG A 161 -2.37 -1.09 -20.42
CA ARG A 161 -1.08 -1.58 -19.93
C ARG A 161 -0.53 -0.71 -18.79
N ASP A 162 -0.61 0.61 -18.92
CA ASP A 162 -0.13 1.53 -17.89
C ASP A 162 -1.03 1.51 -16.67
N CYS A 163 -2.35 1.38 -16.85
CA CYS A 163 -3.28 1.19 -15.74
C CYS A 163 -2.97 -0.10 -14.95
N SER A 164 -2.66 -1.22 -15.65
CA SER A 164 -2.23 -2.46 -14.98
C SER A 164 -0.88 -2.29 -14.28
N THR A 165 0.04 -1.50 -14.83
CA THR A 165 1.32 -1.17 -14.18
C THR A 165 1.10 -0.36 -12.90
N VAL A 166 0.21 0.63 -12.94
CA VAL A 166 -0.17 1.42 -11.75
C VAL A 166 -0.86 0.55 -10.71
N ALA A 167 -1.78 -0.34 -11.12
CA ALA A 167 -2.44 -1.27 -10.22
C ALA A 167 -1.45 -2.20 -9.50
N ALA A 168 -0.47 -2.74 -10.25
CA ALA A 168 0.61 -3.55 -9.66
C ALA A 168 1.43 -2.75 -8.65
N ALA A 169 1.87 -1.54 -9.03
CA ALA A 169 2.66 -0.69 -8.16
C ALA A 169 1.90 -0.31 -6.88
N ALA A 170 0.62 0.03 -6.99
CA ALA A 170 -0.21 0.39 -5.86
C ALA A 170 -0.48 -0.81 -4.92
N LEU A 171 -0.73 -2.01 -5.48
CA LEU A 171 -0.95 -3.21 -4.66
C LEU A 171 0.29 -3.62 -3.87
N LEU A 172 1.48 -3.38 -4.42
CA LEU A 172 2.74 -3.89 -3.89
C LEU A 172 3.60 -2.82 -3.18
N HIS A 173 3.12 -1.56 -3.10
CA HIS A 173 3.92 -0.43 -2.64
C HIS A 173 4.50 -0.62 -1.23
N ASP A 174 3.74 -1.25 -0.36
CA ASP A 174 4.04 -1.42 1.07
C ASP A 174 4.60 -2.81 1.45
N LEU A 175 5.00 -3.63 0.47
CA LEU A 175 5.63 -4.93 0.77
C LEU A 175 6.86 -4.80 1.68
N GLY A 176 7.58 -3.68 1.61
CA GLY A 176 8.72 -3.39 2.48
C GLY A 176 8.36 -3.34 3.96
N VAL A 177 7.11 -2.97 4.29
CA VAL A 177 6.60 -2.90 5.67
C VAL A 177 6.52 -4.29 6.32
N LEU A 178 6.37 -5.37 5.54
CA LEU A 178 6.38 -6.74 6.07
C LEU A 178 7.71 -7.12 6.75
N HIS A 179 8.79 -6.44 6.36
CA HIS A 179 10.13 -6.67 6.89
C HIS A 179 10.47 -5.82 8.12
N MET A 180 9.50 -5.04 8.60
CA MET A 180 9.65 -4.12 9.73
C MET A 180 8.95 -4.65 10.97
N ASP A 181 9.35 -4.13 12.14
CA ASP A 181 8.71 -4.46 13.41
C ASP A 181 7.22 -4.07 13.36
N PRO A 182 6.30 -5.01 13.67
CA PRO A 182 4.86 -4.73 13.71
C PRO A 182 4.46 -3.54 14.55
N VAL A 183 5.18 -3.28 15.64
CA VAL A 183 4.89 -2.17 16.57
C VAL A 183 4.91 -0.80 15.86
N TRP A 184 5.60 -0.67 14.72
CA TRP A 184 5.66 0.61 14.01
C TRP A 184 4.39 0.94 13.23
N ASN A 185 3.49 -0.03 13.06
CA ASN A 185 2.15 0.17 12.48
C ASN A 185 1.09 0.47 13.56
N ASP A 186 1.48 0.46 14.84
CA ASP A 186 0.60 0.86 15.93
C ASP A 186 0.44 2.39 15.91
N PRO A 187 -0.79 2.92 15.73
CA PRO A 187 -1.05 4.36 15.69
C PRO A 187 -0.64 5.09 16.97
N ASP A 188 -0.58 4.40 18.10
CA ASP A 188 -0.16 4.96 19.39
C ASP A 188 1.37 4.94 19.57
N HIS A 189 2.09 4.22 18.72
CA HIS A 189 3.54 4.11 18.78
C HIS A 189 4.24 5.22 17.99
N LYS A 190 5.01 6.07 18.68
CA LYS A 190 5.83 7.09 18.03
C LYS A 190 7.11 6.48 17.49
N VAL A 191 7.17 6.31 16.18
CA VAL A 191 8.38 5.82 15.49
C VAL A 191 9.45 6.93 15.48
N VAL A 192 10.54 6.71 16.21
CA VAL A 192 11.66 7.66 16.34
C VAL A 192 13.02 6.96 16.11
N GLY A 193 14.06 7.74 15.88
CA GLY A 193 15.43 7.22 15.78
C GLY A 193 15.63 6.22 14.64
N VAL A 194 16.12 5.02 14.94
CA VAL A 194 16.41 3.96 13.96
C VAL A 194 15.13 3.47 13.31
N GLY A 195 14.03 3.30 14.07
CA GLY A 195 12.73 2.90 13.52
C GLY A 195 12.24 3.83 12.41
N ARG A 196 12.40 5.15 12.57
CA ARG A 196 12.03 6.12 11.53
C ARG A 196 12.87 5.95 10.25
N LYS A 197 14.16 5.61 10.38
CA LYS A 197 15.00 5.35 9.21
C LYS A 197 14.51 4.14 8.42
N HIS A 198 14.13 3.08 9.10
CA HIS A 198 13.55 1.89 8.46
C HIS A 198 12.21 2.23 7.80
N LEU A 199 11.33 2.96 8.50
CA LEU A 199 10.06 3.39 7.91
C LEU A 199 10.28 4.19 6.61
N VAL A 200 11.22 5.13 6.59
CA VAL A 200 11.57 5.91 5.40
C VAL A 200 12.20 5.03 4.30
N ALA A 201 12.77 3.88 4.65
CA ALA A 201 13.41 2.97 3.70
C ALA A 201 12.46 1.93 3.08
N HIS A 202 11.21 1.74 3.59
CA HIS A 202 10.31 0.70 3.05
C HIS A 202 10.01 0.84 1.55
N PRO A 203 9.92 2.05 0.94
CA PRO A 203 9.73 2.16 -0.50
C PRO A 203 10.91 1.58 -1.29
N ILE A 204 12.14 1.70 -0.74
CA ILE A 204 13.34 1.12 -1.34
C ILE A 204 13.26 -0.40 -1.26
N SER A 205 12.93 -0.95 -0.09
CA SER A 205 12.80 -2.40 0.11
C SER A 205 11.71 -2.99 -0.80
N ALA A 206 10.51 -2.35 -0.87
CA ALA A 206 9.45 -2.79 -1.77
C ALA A 206 9.88 -2.75 -3.25
N MET A 207 10.53 -1.67 -3.67
CA MET A 207 11.06 -1.54 -5.04
C MET A 207 12.06 -2.64 -5.37
N LEU A 208 12.99 -2.98 -4.46
CA LEU A 208 13.98 -4.05 -4.65
C LEU A 208 13.29 -5.42 -4.79
N MET A 209 12.31 -5.73 -3.95
CA MET A 209 11.52 -6.97 -4.04
C MET A 209 10.79 -7.11 -5.37
N ILE A 210 10.18 -6.02 -5.87
CA ILE A 210 9.49 -5.98 -7.16
C ILE A 210 10.48 -6.21 -8.30
N ARG A 211 11.62 -5.52 -8.28
CA ARG A 211 12.70 -5.65 -9.27
C ARG A 211 13.25 -7.07 -9.36
N ASP A 212 13.44 -7.71 -8.23
CA ASP A 212 14.00 -9.04 -8.12
C ASP A 212 13.15 -10.11 -8.84
N THR A 213 11.85 -9.90 -8.94
CA THR A 213 10.95 -10.79 -9.68
C THR A 213 11.09 -10.70 -11.19
N GLN A 214 11.59 -9.58 -11.72
CA GLN A 214 11.64 -9.25 -13.15
C GLN A 214 10.28 -9.36 -13.88
N ALA A 215 9.18 -9.43 -13.14
CA ALA A 215 7.84 -9.60 -13.69
C ALA A 215 7.15 -8.26 -14.01
N TYR A 216 7.67 -7.16 -13.47
CA TYR A 216 7.04 -5.84 -13.55
C TYR A 216 7.89 -4.88 -14.39
N PRO A 217 7.25 -3.95 -15.13
CA PRO A 217 7.98 -2.89 -15.82
C PRO A 217 8.73 -1.99 -14.81
N ARG A 218 9.88 -1.46 -15.23
CA ARG A 218 10.65 -0.50 -14.42
C ARG A 218 9.81 0.70 -13.94
N ALA A 219 8.77 1.08 -14.68
CA ALA A 219 7.87 2.15 -14.29
C ALA A 219 7.12 1.83 -12.98
N ALA A 220 6.77 0.55 -12.72
CA ALA A 220 6.19 0.12 -11.45
C ALA A 220 7.19 0.26 -10.29
N GLU A 221 8.45 -0.20 -10.51
CA GLU A 221 9.52 -0.09 -9.51
C GLU A 221 9.74 1.37 -9.08
N VAL A 222 9.83 2.26 -10.07
CA VAL A 222 10.05 3.69 -9.82
C VAL A 222 8.84 4.32 -9.13
N ALA A 223 7.62 3.98 -9.54
CA ALA A 223 6.41 4.51 -8.91
C ALA A 223 6.30 4.09 -7.44
N VAL A 224 6.64 2.83 -7.12
CA VAL A 224 6.71 2.34 -5.73
C VAL A 224 7.75 3.12 -4.93
N LEU A 225 8.93 3.38 -5.50
CA LEU A 225 9.96 4.17 -4.82
C LEU A 225 9.50 5.62 -4.53
N GLU A 226 8.56 6.15 -5.30
CA GLU A 226 8.12 7.56 -5.28
C GLU A 226 6.82 7.82 -4.51
N HIS A 227 6.13 6.79 -4.00
CA HIS A 227 4.78 6.97 -3.43
C HIS A 227 4.73 7.87 -2.18
N HIS A 228 5.84 8.04 -1.48
CA HIS A 228 5.97 8.99 -0.37
C HIS A 228 6.70 10.29 -0.73
N GLU A 229 7.06 10.50 -1.98
CA GLU A 229 7.55 11.81 -2.40
C GLU A 229 6.44 12.88 -2.31
N ARG A 230 6.81 14.16 -2.33
CA ARG A 230 5.90 15.30 -2.33
C ARG A 230 6.37 16.31 -3.37
N MET A 231 5.42 16.94 -4.08
CA MET A 231 5.72 17.86 -5.18
C MET A 231 6.62 19.04 -4.77
N ASP A 232 6.64 19.40 -3.49
CA ASP A 232 7.48 20.48 -2.92
C ASP A 232 8.85 20.02 -2.41
N GLY A 233 9.21 18.73 -2.60
CA GLY A 233 10.47 18.15 -2.14
C GLY A 233 10.51 17.81 -0.65
N SER A 234 9.39 17.90 0.06
CA SER A 234 9.30 17.52 1.49
C SER A 234 9.08 16.01 1.72
N GLY A 235 9.01 15.23 0.64
CA GLY A 235 8.80 13.78 0.68
C GLY A 235 10.08 12.97 0.91
N TYR A 236 9.97 11.67 0.78
CA TYR A 236 11.07 10.71 0.90
C TYR A 236 10.87 9.54 -0.08
N PRO A 237 11.90 8.72 -0.37
CA PRO A 237 13.25 8.70 0.23
C PRO A 237 14.25 9.66 -0.43
N ARG A 238 13.94 10.23 -1.58
CA ARG A 238 14.89 11.04 -2.37
C ARG A 238 14.65 12.55 -2.28
N ALA A 239 13.55 12.98 -1.67
CA ALA A 239 13.11 14.37 -1.60
C ALA A 239 13.05 15.06 -2.98
N LEU A 240 12.42 14.39 -3.96
CA LEU A 240 12.29 14.85 -5.33
C LEU A 240 11.38 16.07 -5.43
N LEU A 241 11.75 17.00 -6.31
CA LEU A 241 10.86 18.09 -6.71
C LEU A 241 9.85 17.57 -7.76
N GLY A 242 8.70 18.23 -7.84
CA GLY A 242 7.58 17.78 -8.63
C GLY A 242 7.90 17.43 -10.10
N ALA A 243 8.85 18.16 -10.74
CA ALA A 243 9.27 17.85 -12.11
C ALA A 243 9.97 16.49 -12.23
N ASP A 244 10.66 16.07 -11.17
CA ASP A 244 11.48 14.85 -11.15
C ASP A 244 10.69 13.58 -10.74
N ILE A 245 9.49 13.77 -10.16
CA ILE A 245 8.58 12.65 -9.82
C ILE A 245 7.90 12.16 -11.11
N THR A 246 7.97 10.85 -11.37
CA THR A 246 7.37 10.26 -12.57
C THR A 246 5.84 10.40 -12.58
N PRO A 247 5.18 10.36 -13.76
CA PRO A 247 3.71 10.43 -13.82
C PRO A 247 3.01 9.35 -12.97
N MET A 248 3.51 8.11 -12.96
CA MET A 248 2.96 7.03 -12.14
C MET A 248 3.28 7.24 -10.64
N GLY A 249 4.46 7.75 -10.31
CA GLY A 249 4.82 8.14 -8.94
C GLY A 249 3.88 9.22 -8.39
N ARG A 250 3.51 10.21 -9.21
CA ARG A 250 2.51 11.23 -8.82
C ARG A 250 1.13 10.64 -8.57
N ILE A 251 0.73 9.61 -9.32
CA ILE A 251 -0.53 8.89 -9.08
C ILE A 251 -0.47 8.19 -7.73
N LEU A 252 0.60 7.42 -7.46
CA LEU A 252 0.75 6.69 -6.20
C LEU A 252 0.85 7.65 -5.00
N LEU A 253 1.62 8.73 -5.10
CA LEU A 253 1.75 9.77 -4.08
C LEU A 253 0.39 10.34 -3.64
N LEU A 254 -0.52 10.60 -4.60
CA LEU A 254 -1.84 11.11 -4.26
C LEU A 254 -2.76 10.00 -3.76
N ALA A 255 -2.70 8.81 -4.39
CA ALA A 255 -3.51 7.66 -4.01
C ALA A 255 -3.26 7.24 -2.55
N GLU A 256 -1.99 7.23 -2.13
CA GLU A 256 -1.56 6.98 -0.76
C GLU A 256 -2.25 7.92 0.24
N VAL A 257 -2.20 9.22 -0.02
CA VAL A 257 -2.81 10.20 0.88
C VAL A 257 -4.33 10.06 0.92
N VAL A 258 -4.97 9.81 -0.23
CA VAL A 258 -6.43 9.66 -0.30
C VAL A 258 -6.86 8.41 0.48
N ALA A 259 -6.22 7.27 0.27
CA ALA A 259 -6.53 6.02 0.97
C ALA A 259 -6.31 6.14 2.48
N ALA A 260 -5.14 6.65 2.90
CA ALA A 260 -4.78 6.81 4.30
C ALA A 260 -5.74 7.74 5.07
N PHE A 261 -6.33 8.74 4.42
CA PHE A 261 -7.31 9.62 5.06
C PHE A 261 -8.61 8.90 5.40
N TYR A 262 -9.13 8.08 4.48
CA TYR A 262 -10.35 7.31 4.71
C TYR A 262 -10.14 6.17 5.71
N GLU A 263 -8.94 5.63 5.79
CA GLU A 263 -8.58 4.63 6.81
C GLU A 263 -8.45 5.25 8.20
N LYS A 264 -7.89 6.45 8.28
CA LYS A 264 -7.57 7.10 9.55
C LYS A 264 -8.76 7.78 10.22
N TYR A 265 -9.71 8.28 9.42
CA TYR A 265 -10.79 9.13 9.92
C TYR A 265 -12.15 8.53 9.58
N ASP A 266 -12.84 8.02 10.60
CA ASP A 266 -14.23 7.57 10.50
C ASP A 266 -15.22 8.73 10.40
N ASP A 267 -14.85 9.92 10.94
CA ASP A 267 -15.69 11.11 10.95
C ASP A 267 -15.23 12.12 9.90
N MET A 268 -16.12 12.42 8.95
CA MET A 268 -15.97 13.40 7.87
C MET A 268 -14.65 13.26 7.07
N PRO A 269 -14.25 12.07 6.61
CA PRO A 269 -12.98 11.89 5.89
C PRO A 269 -12.90 12.75 4.62
N ALA A 270 -13.98 12.86 3.86
CA ALA A 270 -14.06 13.65 2.64
C ALA A 270 -13.80 15.15 2.90
N GLN A 271 -14.43 15.71 3.92
CA GLN A 271 -14.25 17.12 4.29
C GLN A 271 -12.82 17.40 4.74
N ARG A 272 -12.26 16.54 5.62
CA ARG A 272 -10.89 16.66 6.14
C ARG A 272 -9.88 16.56 5.00
N LEU A 273 -10.03 15.58 4.11
CA LEU A 273 -9.15 15.39 2.96
C LEU A 273 -9.24 16.59 2.00
N SER A 274 -10.45 17.08 1.69
CA SER A 274 -10.64 18.26 0.84
C SER A 274 -9.91 19.47 1.39
N LEU A 275 -9.95 19.70 2.70
CA LEU A 275 -9.24 20.79 3.36
C LEU A 275 -7.71 20.62 3.24
N VAL A 276 -7.20 19.41 3.50
CA VAL A 276 -5.76 19.13 3.43
C VAL A 276 -5.22 19.30 2.02
N LEU A 277 -5.93 18.80 1.00
CA LEU A 277 -5.51 18.95 -0.39
C LEU A 277 -5.45 20.42 -0.83
N ARG A 278 -6.38 21.25 -0.35
CA ARG A 278 -6.40 22.70 -0.65
C ARG A 278 -5.34 23.47 0.09
N LEU A 279 -5.17 23.24 1.39
CA LEU A 279 -4.19 23.95 2.23
C LEU A 279 -2.74 23.57 1.88
N ASN A 280 -2.52 22.32 1.45
CA ASN A 280 -1.21 21.81 1.09
C ASN A 280 -1.03 21.62 -0.43
N HIS A 281 -1.66 22.46 -1.24
CA HIS A 281 -1.68 22.32 -2.71
C HIS A 281 -0.30 22.17 -3.35
N ARG A 282 0.78 22.71 -2.72
CA ARG A 282 2.16 22.57 -3.20
C ARG A 282 2.72 21.15 -3.07
N LYS A 283 2.15 20.33 -2.19
CA LYS A 283 2.59 18.94 -1.94
C LYS A 283 2.00 17.93 -2.91
N PHE A 284 0.92 18.30 -3.61
CA PHE A 284 0.13 17.37 -4.41
C PHE A 284 0.07 17.77 -5.88
N PRO A 285 -0.02 16.79 -6.82
CA PRO A 285 -0.15 17.08 -8.25
C PRO A 285 -1.53 17.66 -8.56
N SER A 286 -1.59 18.95 -8.87
CA SER A 286 -2.85 19.70 -9.05
C SER A 286 -3.79 19.09 -10.09
N ALA A 287 -3.25 18.57 -11.21
CA ALA A 287 -4.03 17.91 -12.24
C ALA A 287 -4.75 16.64 -11.75
N LEU A 288 -4.12 15.86 -10.87
CA LEU A 288 -4.73 14.67 -10.27
C LEU A 288 -5.70 15.04 -9.15
N VAL A 289 -5.36 16.06 -8.35
CA VAL A 289 -6.25 16.60 -7.29
C VAL A 289 -7.58 17.09 -7.90
N ALA A 290 -7.55 17.63 -9.12
CA ALA A 290 -8.75 18.07 -9.82
C ALA A 290 -9.75 16.93 -10.13
N PHE A 291 -9.32 15.67 -10.15
CA PHE A 291 -10.22 14.52 -10.29
C PHE A 291 -10.87 14.09 -8.96
N ILE A 292 -10.18 14.32 -7.84
CA ILE A 292 -10.63 13.89 -6.51
C ILE A 292 -11.53 14.94 -5.84
N LEU A 293 -11.18 16.22 -5.90
CA LEU A 293 -11.90 17.28 -5.18
C LEU A 293 -13.41 17.34 -5.47
N PRO A 294 -13.90 17.19 -6.73
CA PRO A 294 -15.34 17.17 -6.99
C PRO A 294 -16.06 16.03 -6.26
N LEU A 295 -15.45 14.83 -6.22
CA LEU A 295 -16.03 13.67 -5.56
C LEU A 295 -16.15 13.87 -4.05
N LEU A 296 -15.12 14.46 -3.44
CA LEU A 296 -15.16 14.81 -2.02
C LEU A 296 -16.24 15.85 -1.71
N GLN A 297 -16.46 16.80 -2.61
CA GLN A 297 -17.52 17.81 -2.46
C GLN A 297 -18.92 17.20 -2.55
N GLU A 298 -19.12 16.26 -3.48
CA GLU A 298 -20.38 15.52 -3.62
C GLU A 298 -20.68 14.68 -2.38
N GLU A 299 -19.65 14.00 -1.82
CA GLU A 299 -19.78 13.22 -0.60
C GLU A 299 -20.15 14.11 0.59
N VAL A 300 -19.46 15.22 0.80
CA VAL A 300 -19.78 16.20 1.85
C VAL A 300 -21.21 16.73 1.70
N ALA A 301 -21.68 16.97 0.47
CA ALA A 301 -23.05 17.41 0.23
C ALA A 301 -24.09 16.31 0.56
N ARG A 302 -23.78 15.04 0.25
CA ARG A 302 -24.63 13.88 0.63
C ARG A 302 -24.70 13.72 2.14
N GLU A 303 -23.55 13.74 2.85
CA GLU A 303 -23.50 13.66 4.30
C GLU A 303 -24.30 14.80 4.95
N SER A 304 -24.12 16.03 4.47
CA SER A 304 -24.83 17.20 4.99
C SER A 304 -26.36 17.12 4.76
N ALA A 305 -26.80 16.54 3.65
CA ALA A 305 -28.23 16.35 3.35
C ALA A 305 -28.87 15.27 4.24
N LEU A 306 -28.11 14.30 4.73
CA LEU A 306 -28.55 13.23 5.60
C LEU A 306 -28.55 13.64 7.09
N MET A 307 -27.77 14.67 7.46
CA MET A 307 -27.82 15.23 8.83
C MET A 307 -29.09 16.05 9.00
N PRO A 308 -30.02 15.65 9.92
CA PRO A 308 -31.11 16.52 10.29
C PRO A 308 -30.50 17.78 10.90
N LEU A 309 -30.84 18.96 10.36
CA LEU A 309 -30.53 20.24 10.99
C LEU A 309 -31.10 20.17 12.40
N GLY A 310 -30.27 19.95 13.39
CA GLY A 310 -30.67 19.99 14.78
C GLY A 310 -31.32 21.35 15.06
N ASN A 311 -32.35 21.40 15.89
CA ASN A 311 -33.05 22.63 16.26
C ASN A 311 -32.13 23.73 16.84
N ASP A 312 -30.86 23.39 17.13
CA ASP A 312 -29.80 24.26 17.62
C ASP A 312 -28.84 24.82 16.56
N ALA A 313 -29.00 24.48 15.27
CA ALA A 313 -28.12 24.97 14.22
C ALA A 313 -28.02 26.51 14.15
N PRO A 314 -29.11 27.28 14.32
CA PRO A 314 -29.05 28.74 14.37
C PRO A 314 -28.16 29.25 15.50
N ARG A 315 -28.25 28.64 16.69
CA ARG A 315 -27.46 29.01 17.87
C ARG A 315 -25.97 28.64 17.75
N GLN A 316 -25.65 27.51 17.07
CA GLN A 316 -24.28 27.13 16.78
C GLN A 316 -23.64 28.08 15.75
N ILE A 317 -24.38 28.52 14.75
CA ILE A 317 -23.93 29.52 13.75
C ILE A 317 -23.69 30.88 14.46
N GLU A 318 -24.55 31.28 15.38
CA GLU A 318 -24.42 32.51 16.16
C GLU A 318 -23.17 32.45 17.05
N LEU A 319 -22.93 31.36 17.75
CA LEU A 319 -21.72 31.13 18.56
C LEU A 319 -20.43 31.12 17.73
N LEU A 320 -20.47 30.54 16.51
CA LEU A 320 -19.34 30.59 15.60
C LEU A 320 -19.12 32.03 15.08
N ALA A 321 -20.17 32.76 14.74
CA ALA A 321 -20.06 34.16 14.32
C ALA A 321 -19.49 35.06 15.43
N GLU A 322 -19.89 34.85 16.68
CA GLU A 322 -19.33 35.54 17.84
C GLU A 322 -17.84 35.21 18.07
N ALA A 323 -17.45 33.92 17.87
CA ALA A 323 -16.04 33.49 17.99
C ALA A 323 -15.11 34.09 16.92
N PHE A 324 -15.65 34.45 15.76
CA PHE A 324 -14.90 35.11 14.66
C PHE A 324 -14.98 36.64 14.69
N ALA A 325 -15.74 37.23 15.59
CA ALA A 325 -15.86 38.68 15.75
C ALA A 325 -14.81 39.28 16.71
N TYR A 326 -13.93 38.47 17.27
CA TYR A 326 -12.76 38.83 18.06
C TYR A 326 -11.48 38.49 17.29
#